data_7f0cf697f65964fe5274ec9e4a68c8b2
#
_entry.id   7f0cf697f65964fe5274ec9e4a68c8b2
#
_cell.length_a   1.000
_cell.length_b   1.000
_cell.length_c   1.000
_cell.angle_alpha   90.00
_cell.angle_beta   90.00
_cell.angle_gamma   90.00
#
_symmetry.space_group_name_H-M   'P 1'
#
loop_
_entity.id
_entity.type
_entity.pdbx_description
1 polymer ?
#
loop_
_entity_poly.entity_id
_entity_poly.type
_entity_poly.pdbx_seq_one_letter_code
_entity_poly.pdbx_strand_id
1 'polypeptide(L)'
;MMQFVNNIWNALSSENEELLNLLMIPGGIIEIYLFMNLFLNIFNVIVSKKEKILYVSLLFAITTFTLNIIPSPYNVLINYISSACLIYFIFKLGPLKSFISSIIPSFIFGVLNTLVQNPYLTLFNIDPSVFISTPVYRIPYLIILYM
;
A
#
# COMPACT_ATOMS: atom_id res chain seq x y z
N MET A 1 28.11 -18.01 9.02
CA MET A 1 27.69 -16.66 8.65
C MET A 1 27.51 -16.46 7.13
N MET A 2 28.52 -16.78 6.30
CA MET A 2 28.44 -16.67 4.82
C MET A 2 27.29 -17.47 4.20
N GLN A 3 27.04 -18.69 4.66
CA GLN A 3 25.97 -19.56 4.13
C GLN A 3 24.57 -18.99 4.40
N PHE A 4 24.38 -18.36 5.56
CA PHE A 4 23.13 -17.69 5.91
C PHE A 4 22.87 -16.45 5.01
N VAL A 5 23.91 -15.63 4.78
CA VAL A 5 23.82 -14.46 3.88
C VAL A 5 23.53 -14.89 2.45
N ASN A 6 24.17 -15.96 1.96
CA ASN A 6 23.91 -16.49 0.62
C ASN A 6 22.48 -17.04 0.48
N ASN A 7 21.94 -17.69 1.51
CA ASN A 7 20.57 -18.19 1.49
C ASN A 7 19.55 -17.04 1.45
N ILE A 8 19.78 -15.97 2.24
CA ILE A 8 18.91 -14.77 2.19
C ILE A 8 18.99 -14.11 0.81
N TRP A 9 20.20 -13.93 0.28
CA TRP A 9 20.39 -13.34 -1.05
C TRP A 9 19.68 -14.14 -2.14
N ASN A 10 19.83 -15.47 -2.13
CA ASN A 10 19.16 -16.34 -3.09
C ASN A 10 17.64 -16.26 -2.97
N ALA A 11 17.10 -16.19 -1.75
CA ALA A 11 15.66 -16.03 -1.53
C ALA A 11 15.13 -14.68 -2.01
N LEU A 12 15.89 -13.60 -1.83
CA LEU A 12 15.51 -12.26 -2.28
C LEU A 12 15.65 -12.06 -3.79
N SER A 13 16.62 -12.72 -4.42
CA SER A 13 16.91 -12.61 -5.85
C SER A 13 16.12 -13.61 -6.71
N SER A 14 15.48 -14.60 -6.10
CA SER A 14 14.58 -15.53 -6.81
C SER A 14 13.16 -14.96 -6.91
N GLU A 15 12.41 -15.43 -7.91
CA GLU A 15 10.97 -15.22 -7.99
C GLU A 15 10.28 -16.01 -6.86
N ASN A 16 9.96 -15.33 -5.79
CA ASN A 16 9.35 -15.92 -4.61
C ASN A 16 8.11 -15.13 -4.19
N GLU A 17 6.94 -15.58 -4.65
CA GLU A 17 5.65 -14.95 -4.37
C GLU A 17 5.31 -14.96 -2.88
N GLU A 18 5.65 -16.00 -2.14
CA GLU A 18 5.36 -16.09 -0.71
C GLU A 18 6.15 -15.05 0.08
N LEU A 19 7.44 -14.92 -0.22
CA LEU A 19 8.29 -13.92 0.40
C LEU A 19 7.84 -12.50 0.02
N LEU A 20 7.46 -12.30 -1.24
CA LEU A 20 6.95 -11.01 -1.72
C LEU A 20 5.66 -10.64 -0.98
N ASN A 21 4.71 -11.57 -0.85
CA ASN A 21 3.47 -11.36 -0.12
C ASN A 21 3.73 -11.03 1.35
N LEU A 22 4.65 -11.72 1.99
CA LEU A 22 5.04 -11.43 3.38
C LEU A 22 5.62 -10.01 3.54
N LEU A 23 6.45 -9.57 2.60
CA LEU A 23 7.04 -8.23 2.59
C LEU A 23 6.02 -7.13 2.26
N MET A 24 4.98 -7.44 1.50
CA MET A 24 3.90 -6.51 1.17
C MET A 24 2.99 -6.19 2.36
N ILE A 25 2.93 -7.06 3.39
CA ILE A 25 2.13 -6.82 4.60
C ILE A 25 2.53 -5.52 5.31
N PRO A 26 3.80 -5.31 5.73
CA PRO A 26 4.21 -4.07 6.35
C PRO A 26 4.06 -2.86 5.41
N GLY A 27 4.33 -3.03 4.12
CA GLY A 27 4.12 -1.99 3.11
C GLY A 27 2.67 -1.52 3.04
N GLY A 28 1.71 -2.45 2.99
CA GLY A 28 0.29 -2.13 2.98
C GLY A 28 -0.18 -1.38 4.24
N ILE A 29 0.33 -1.74 5.41
CA ILE A 29 0.02 -1.02 6.66
C ILE A 29 0.55 0.42 6.60
N ILE A 30 1.79 0.59 6.13
CA ILE A 30 2.41 1.91 5.96
C ILE A 30 1.61 2.76 4.97
N GLU A 31 1.23 2.18 3.83
CA GLU A 31 0.46 2.85 2.79
C GLU A 31 -0.89 3.35 3.32
N ILE A 32 -1.66 2.48 3.99
CA ILE A 32 -2.94 2.86 4.61
C ILE A 32 -2.75 3.98 5.63
N TYR A 33 -1.69 3.91 6.44
CA TYR A 33 -1.38 4.92 7.43
C TYR A 33 -1.02 6.28 6.79
N LEU A 34 -0.23 6.27 5.73
CA LEU A 34 0.11 7.48 4.97
C LEU A 34 -1.13 8.09 4.31
N PHE A 35 -1.97 7.28 3.67
CA PHE A 35 -3.23 7.74 3.07
C PHE A 35 -4.15 8.37 4.10
N MET A 36 -4.29 7.73 5.27
CA MET A 36 -5.06 8.27 6.37
C MET A 36 -4.53 9.65 6.79
N ASN A 37 -3.24 9.79 7.04
CA ASN A 37 -2.68 11.08 7.45
C ASN A 37 -2.83 12.15 6.35
N LEU A 38 -2.70 11.76 5.08
CA LEU A 38 -2.87 12.67 3.97
C LEU A 38 -4.29 13.28 3.95
N PHE A 39 -5.34 12.47 3.99
CA PHE A 39 -6.69 13.02 3.98
C PHE A 39 -7.05 13.74 5.29
N LEU A 40 -6.56 13.28 6.44
CA LEU A 40 -6.77 13.99 7.71
C LEU A 40 -6.19 15.42 7.66
N ASN A 41 -5.01 15.57 7.05
CA ASN A 41 -4.38 16.88 6.85
C ASN A 41 -5.15 17.74 5.82
N ILE A 42 -5.56 17.16 4.68
CA ILE A 42 -6.32 17.88 3.65
C ILE A 42 -7.64 18.46 4.22
N PHE A 43 -8.33 17.68 5.04
CA PHE A 43 -9.62 18.09 5.60
C PHE A 43 -9.52 18.73 7.00
N ASN A 44 -8.30 18.93 7.52
CA ASN A 44 -8.03 19.46 8.87
C ASN A 44 -8.79 18.71 9.98
N VAL A 45 -8.81 17.38 9.92
CA VAL A 45 -9.53 16.54 10.87
C VAL A 45 -8.59 16.10 11.98
N ILE A 46 -8.97 16.44 13.22
CA ILE A 46 -8.24 16.02 14.41
C ILE A 46 -8.89 14.76 14.97
N VAL A 47 -8.11 13.68 15.05
CA VAL A 47 -8.58 12.36 15.50
C VAL A 47 -7.67 11.80 16.58
N SER A 48 -8.23 10.95 17.42
CA SER A 48 -7.48 10.26 18.47
C SER A 48 -6.57 9.16 17.90
N LYS A 49 -5.54 8.78 18.66
CA LYS A 49 -4.67 7.63 18.29
C LYS A 49 -5.46 6.33 18.16
N LYS A 50 -6.50 6.14 18.98
CA LYS A 50 -7.36 4.94 18.93
C LYS A 50 -8.13 4.84 17.61
N GLU A 51 -8.69 5.95 17.14
CA GLU A 51 -9.40 6.01 15.86
C GLU A 51 -8.47 5.73 14.69
N LYS A 52 -7.24 6.26 14.71
CA LYS A 52 -6.22 5.97 13.69
C LYS A 52 -5.89 4.48 13.63
N ILE A 53 -5.60 3.86 14.78
CA ILE A 53 -5.28 2.44 14.86
C ILE A 53 -6.47 1.60 14.39
N LEU A 54 -7.68 1.93 14.83
CA LEU A 54 -8.90 1.22 14.45
C LEU A 54 -9.11 1.26 12.92
N TYR A 55 -8.98 2.45 12.32
CA TYR A 55 -9.12 2.61 10.87
C TYR A 55 -8.09 1.77 10.10
N VAL A 56 -6.80 1.89 10.45
CA VAL A 56 -5.71 1.17 9.78
C VAL A 56 -5.91 -0.34 9.90
N SER A 57 -6.23 -0.84 11.10
CA SER A 57 -6.41 -2.26 11.35
C SER A 57 -7.60 -2.84 10.58
N LEU A 58 -8.75 -2.14 10.59
CA LEU A 58 -9.94 -2.60 9.89
C LEU A 58 -9.76 -2.55 8.38
N LEU A 59 -9.22 -1.45 7.85
CA LEU A 59 -9.00 -1.34 6.41
C LEU A 59 -7.97 -2.36 5.92
N PHE A 60 -6.90 -2.58 6.67
CA PHE A 60 -5.91 -3.61 6.33
C PHE A 60 -6.52 -5.01 6.31
N ALA A 61 -7.34 -5.36 7.32
CA ALA A 61 -8.03 -6.65 7.35
C ALA A 61 -8.99 -6.82 6.16
N ILE A 62 -9.78 -5.79 5.83
CA ILE A 62 -10.68 -5.81 4.67
C ILE A 62 -9.89 -5.94 3.36
N THR A 63 -8.82 -5.15 3.20
CA THR A 63 -7.99 -5.19 1.98
C THR A 63 -7.36 -6.56 1.79
N THR A 64 -6.78 -7.14 2.85
CA THR A 64 -6.20 -8.49 2.79
C THR A 64 -7.25 -9.54 2.44
N PHE A 65 -8.43 -9.46 3.04
CA PHE A 65 -9.52 -10.38 2.74
C PHE A 65 -10.01 -10.25 1.29
N THR A 66 -10.22 -9.03 0.81
CA THR A 66 -10.72 -8.78 -0.55
C THR A 66 -9.71 -9.19 -1.62
N LEU A 67 -8.41 -8.95 -1.39
CA LEU A 67 -7.36 -9.36 -2.33
C LEU A 67 -7.29 -10.88 -2.51
N ASN A 68 -7.55 -11.65 -1.46
CA ASN A 68 -7.49 -13.11 -1.52
C ASN A 68 -8.75 -13.78 -2.11
N ILE A 69 -9.92 -13.11 -2.07
CA ILE A 69 -11.20 -13.73 -2.43
C ILE A 69 -11.81 -13.12 -3.68
N ILE A 70 -11.57 -11.83 -3.93
CA ILE A 70 -12.27 -11.08 -4.96
C ILE A 70 -11.30 -10.74 -6.10
N PRO A 71 -11.62 -11.14 -7.35
CA PRO A 71 -10.75 -10.84 -8.49
C PRO A 71 -10.71 -9.33 -8.80
N SER A 72 -9.57 -8.89 -9.36
CA SER A 72 -9.46 -7.54 -9.93
C SER A 72 -10.42 -7.38 -11.13
N PRO A 73 -11.07 -6.21 -11.35
CA PRO A 73 -10.91 -4.94 -10.60
C PRO A 73 -11.88 -4.76 -9.42
N TYR A 74 -12.74 -5.74 -9.12
CA TYR A 74 -13.80 -5.61 -8.10
C TYR A 74 -13.25 -5.42 -6.68
N ASN A 75 -12.10 -6.05 -6.37
CA ASN A 75 -11.43 -5.88 -5.07
C ASN A 75 -11.06 -4.42 -4.82
N VAL A 76 -10.61 -3.68 -5.84
CA VAL A 76 -10.25 -2.27 -5.75
C VAL A 76 -11.48 -1.42 -5.43
N LEU A 77 -12.59 -1.66 -6.13
CA LEU A 77 -13.85 -0.94 -5.90
C LEU A 77 -14.37 -1.16 -4.47
N ILE A 78 -14.35 -2.40 -3.99
CA ILE A 78 -14.77 -2.74 -2.63
C ILE A 78 -13.88 -2.05 -1.60
N ASN A 79 -12.57 -2.00 -1.82
CA ASN A 79 -11.64 -1.32 -0.92
C ASN A 79 -11.92 0.18 -0.83
N TYR A 80 -12.23 0.86 -1.94
CA TYR A 80 -12.63 2.27 -1.91
C TYR A 80 -13.93 2.49 -1.16
N ILE A 81 -14.96 1.67 -1.40
CA ILE A 81 -16.24 1.76 -0.70
C ILE A 81 -16.04 1.50 0.79
N SER A 82 -15.30 0.46 1.15
CA SER A 82 -15.00 0.12 2.56
C SER A 82 -14.23 1.24 3.25
N SER A 83 -13.21 1.80 2.59
CA SER A 83 -12.46 2.95 3.10
C SER A 83 -13.38 4.15 3.33
N ALA A 84 -14.24 4.50 2.37
CA ALA A 84 -15.21 5.59 2.53
C ALA A 84 -16.18 5.35 3.70
N CYS A 85 -16.68 4.13 3.85
CA CYS A 85 -17.53 3.75 4.98
C CYS A 85 -16.79 3.87 6.32
N LEU A 86 -15.57 3.36 6.41
CA LEU A 86 -14.77 3.48 7.63
C LEU A 86 -14.47 4.94 7.99
N ILE A 87 -14.15 5.78 7.00
CA ILE A 87 -13.93 7.21 7.19
C ILE A 87 -15.21 7.88 7.72
N TYR A 88 -16.36 7.55 7.14
CA TYR A 88 -17.64 8.07 7.56
C TYR A 88 -17.97 7.70 9.01
N PHE A 89 -17.84 6.43 9.38
CA PHE A 89 -18.22 5.94 10.72
C PHE A 89 -17.20 6.28 11.80
N ILE A 90 -15.90 6.15 11.53
CA ILE A 90 -14.84 6.33 12.52
C ILE A 90 -14.54 7.82 12.71
N PHE A 91 -14.32 8.55 11.62
CA PHE A 91 -13.93 9.96 11.69
C PHE A 91 -15.11 10.91 11.58
N LYS A 92 -16.34 10.40 11.44
CA LYS A 92 -17.59 11.15 11.40
C LYS A 92 -17.60 12.27 10.36
N LEU A 93 -16.91 12.06 9.25
CA LEU A 93 -16.94 12.97 8.11
C LEU A 93 -18.27 12.79 7.35
N GLY A 94 -18.74 13.87 6.72
CA GLY A 94 -19.93 13.77 5.87
C GLY A 94 -19.69 12.81 4.68
N PRO A 95 -20.76 12.21 4.10
CA PRO A 95 -20.63 11.14 3.10
C PRO A 95 -19.80 11.54 1.88
N LEU A 96 -19.98 12.75 1.36
CA LEU A 96 -19.23 13.27 0.23
C LEU A 96 -17.72 13.41 0.57
N LYS A 97 -17.41 13.97 1.75
CA LYS A 97 -16.02 14.11 2.19
C LYS A 97 -15.37 12.75 2.40
N SER A 98 -16.08 11.78 2.94
CA SER A 98 -15.58 10.41 3.15
C SER A 98 -15.26 9.73 1.81
N PHE A 99 -16.12 9.89 0.83
CA PHE A 99 -15.90 9.34 -0.51
C PHE A 99 -14.69 10.00 -1.19
N ILE A 100 -14.59 11.31 -1.17
CA ILE A 100 -13.44 12.05 -1.71
C ILE A 100 -12.15 11.66 -0.98
N SER A 101 -12.18 11.51 0.34
CA SER A 101 -11.04 11.09 1.16
C SER A 101 -10.55 9.69 0.84
N SER A 102 -11.38 8.80 0.34
CA SER A 102 -10.97 7.45 -0.06
C SER A 102 -10.27 7.42 -1.43
N ILE A 103 -10.59 8.37 -2.32
CA ILE A 103 -10.08 8.37 -3.70
C ILE A 103 -8.81 9.23 -3.86
N ILE A 104 -8.80 10.44 -3.28
CA ILE A 104 -7.70 11.41 -3.47
C ILE A 104 -6.33 10.81 -3.12
N PRO A 105 -6.12 10.16 -1.95
CA PRO A 105 -4.81 9.61 -1.61
C PRO A 105 -4.34 8.57 -2.61
N SER A 106 -5.23 7.70 -3.06
CA SER A 106 -4.90 6.66 -4.04
C SER A 106 -4.52 7.24 -5.39
N PHE A 107 -5.21 8.31 -5.82
CA PHE A 107 -4.86 9.01 -7.05
C PHE A 107 -3.47 9.66 -6.95
N ILE A 108 -3.20 10.38 -5.87
CA ILE A 108 -1.89 11.01 -5.62
C ILE A 108 -0.79 9.94 -5.59
N PHE A 109 -1.03 8.83 -4.87
CA PHE A 109 -0.08 7.74 -4.79
C PHE A 109 0.17 7.06 -6.14
N GLY A 110 -0.88 6.85 -6.94
CA GLY A 110 -0.75 6.33 -8.30
C GLY A 110 0.13 7.20 -9.20
N VAL A 111 -0.03 8.52 -9.12
CA VAL A 111 0.81 9.47 -9.84
C VAL A 111 2.26 9.39 -9.34
N LEU A 112 2.47 9.44 -8.02
CA LEU A 112 3.81 9.33 -7.42
C LEU A 112 4.49 8.01 -7.78
N ASN A 113 3.74 6.91 -7.68
CA ASN A 113 4.22 5.58 -8.06
C ASN A 113 4.73 5.57 -9.50
N THR A 114 3.96 6.12 -10.44
CA THR A 114 4.35 6.18 -11.86
C THR A 114 5.59 7.06 -12.07
N LEU A 115 5.64 8.21 -11.38
CA LEU A 115 6.77 9.14 -11.47
C LEU A 115 8.08 8.57 -10.92
N VAL A 116 8.00 7.70 -9.91
CA VAL A 116 9.18 7.06 -9.30
C VAL A 116 9.53 5.75 -10.03
N GLN A 117 8.54 4.95 -10.38
CA GLN A 117 8.74 3.63 -10.98
C GLN A 117 9.44 3.69 -12.34
N ASN A 118 8.98 4.55 -13.24
CA ASN A 118 9.54 4.63 -14.59
C ASN A 118 11.04 5.03 -14.58
N PRO A 119 11.47 6.09 -13.89
CA PRO A 119 12.90 6.39 -13.75
C PRO A 119 13.69 5.29 -13.06
N TYR A 120 13.12 4.63 -12.04
CA TYR A 120 13.77 3.53 -11.33
C TYR A 120 14.06 2.35 -12.27
N LEU A 121 13.06 1.89 -13.01
CA LEU A 121 13.19 0.78 -13.96
C LEU A 121 14.21 1.11 -15.06
N THR A 122 14.16 2.35 -15.57
CA THR A 122 15.09 2.80 -16.63
C THR A 122 16.52 2.91 -16.12
N LEU A 123 16.72 3.49 -14.93
CA LEU A 123 18.04 3.72 -14.34
C LEU A 123 18.78 2.40 -14.03
N PHE A 124 18.04 1.41 -13.56
CA PHE A 124 18.60 0.09 -13.20
C PHE A 124 18.46 -0.94 -14.32
N ASN A 125 17.90 -0.56 -15.48
CA ASN A 125 17.67 -1.42 -16.64
C ASN A 125 16.92 -2.73 -16.25
N ILE A 126 15.85 -2.58 -15.44
CA ILE A 126 15.06 -3.68 -14.92
C ILE A 126 13.83 -3.88 -15.80
N ASP A 127 13.58 -5.13 -16.22
CA ASP A 127 12.34 -5.48 -16.90
C ASP A 127 11.14 -5.37 -15.94
N PRO A 128 10.02 -4.74 -16.35
CA PRO A 128 8.83 -4.61 -15.50
C PRO A 128 8.30 -5.94 -14.95
N SER A 129 8.39 -7.03 -15.69
CA SER A 129 7.96 -8.36 -15.24
C SER A 129 8.84 -8.88 -14.10
N VAL A 130 10.16 -8.72 -14.24
CA VAL A 130 11.15 -9.10 -13.23
C VAL A 130 11.01 -8.22 -11.99
N PHE A 131 10.72 -6.93 -12.17
CA PHE A 131 10.50 -6.01 -11.04
C PHE A 131 9.31 -6.45 -10.17
N ILE A 132 8.23 -6.92 -10.79
CA ILE A 132 7.02 -7.32 -10.05
C ILE A 132 7.25 -8.63 -9.27
N SER A 133 8.01 -9.57 -9.84
CA SER A 133 8.21 -10.92 -9.27
C SER A 133 9.38 -11.04 -8.30
N THR A 134 10.34 -10.10 -8.32
CA THR A 134 11.60 -10.25 -7.60
C THR A 134 11.74 -9.26 -6.43
N PRO A 135 11.77 -9.75 -5.17
CA PRO A 135 11.83 -8.91 -3.97
C PRO A 135 13.02 -7.95 -3.91
N VAL A 136 14.19 -8.35 -4.40
CA VAL A 136 15.43 -7.56 -4.34
C VAL A 136 15.31 -6.21 -5.06
N TYR A 137 14.51 -6.11 -6.11
CA TYR A 137 14.27 -4.86 -6.82
C TYR A 137 13.12 -4.06 -6.21
N ARG A 138 12.14 -4.74 -5.63
CA ARG A 138 10.93 -4.12 -5.11
C ARG A 138 11.12 -3.46 -3.74
N ILE A 139 11.96 -4.06 -2.87
CA ILE A 139 12.22 -3.51 -1.54
C ILE A 139 12.87 -2.12 -1.58
N PRO A 140 14.00 -1.88 -2.30
CA PRO A 140 14.59 -0.55 -2.39
C PRO A 140 13.63 0.47 -3.02
N TYR A 141 12.87 0.05 -4.02
CA TYR A 141 11.86 0.90 -4.64
C TYR A 141 10.79 1.36 -3.64
N LEU A 142 10.25 0.44 -2.82
CA LEU A 142 9.25 0.78 -1.79
C LEU A 142 9.82 1.74 -0.74
N ILE A 143 11.09 1.57 -0.36
CA ILE A 143 11.77 2.50 0.55
C ILE A 143 11.81 3.90 -0.06
N ILE A 144 12.21 4.04 -1.33
CA ILE A 144 12.26 5.33 -2.02
C ILE A 144 10.86 5.94 -2.14
N LEU A 145 9.85 5.14 -2.43
CA LEU A 145 8.47 5.61 -2.63
C LEU A 145 7.84 6.14 -1.32
N TYR A 146 8.21 5.55 -0.17
CA TYR A 146 7.63 5.92 1.14
C TYR A 146 8.47 6.93 1.94
N MET A 147 9.64 7.30 1.45
CA MET A 147 10.47 8.38 2.02
C MET A 147 10.02 9.77 1.54
#